data_ba950c12165082c00b5da434a9a7d3e5
#
_entry.id   ba950c12165082c00b5da434a9a7d3e5
#
_cell.length_a   1.000
_cell.length_b   1.000
_cell.length_c   1.000
_cell.angle_alpha   90.00
_cell.angle_beta   90.00
_cell.angle_gamma   90.00
#
_symmetry.space_group_name_H-M   'P 1'
#
loop_
_entity.id
_entity.type
_entity.pdbx_description
1 polymer ?
#
loop_
_entity_poly.entity_id
_entity_poly.type
_entity_poly.pdbx_seq_one_letter_code
_entity_poly.pdbx_strand_id
1 'polypeptide(L)'
;YNNKRLTSMELRRIQITGGSSFMVTLPKDWADSMGLKKNDTVSLTPQSDGSLSIRVGNSESSEKRSAITIEVDASTDTEFLYRKLIGAYIAGHDSIILTSKEDIPGFIAEVASSFTQTSIGLEIMDESERSIVIKDLMYPGEIKPSKSVERMKVLTRNMINDVITSAEKGTVGTLTSMNDRDREVDRINWLI
;
A
#
# COMPACT_ATOMS: atom_id res chain seq x y z
N TYR A 1 -25.94 14.50 -11.90
CA TYR A 1 -24.82 13.58 -11.67
C TYR A 1 -25.38 12.33 -11.02
N ASN A 2 -25.56 11.28 -11.83
CA ASN A 2 -26.16 10.01 -11.38
C ASN A 2 -25.05 9.07 -10.93
N ASN A 3 -24.69 9.11 -9.65
CA ASN A 3 -23.76 8.18 -9.03
C ASN A 3 -24.50 6.86 -8.72
N LYS A 4 -24.82 6.08 -9.76
CA LYS A 4 -25.30 4.71 -9.59
C LYS A 4 -24.15 3.87 -9.08
N ARG A 5 -24.25 3.39 -7.83
CA ARG A 5 -23.28 2.52 -7.16
C ARG A 5 -22.92 1.32 -8.05
N LEU A 6 -21.68 1.28 -8.52
CA LEU A 6 -21.05 0.17 -9.26
C LEU A 6 -20.80 -1.09 -8.38
N THR A 7 -21.45 -1.19 -7.22
CA THR A 7 -21.18 -2.19 -6.19
C THR A 7 -22.33 -3.18 -5.97
N SER A 8 -23.06 -3.57 -7.03
CA SER A 8 -23.98 -4.69 -6.91
C SER A 8 -23.32 -5.97 -7.41
N MET A 9 -23.25 -6.98 -6.54
CA MET A 9 -22.84 -8.34 -6.92
C MET A 9 -23.81 -8.88 -7.98
N GLU A 10 -23.31 -9.19 -9.17
CA GLU A 10 -24.08 -9.83 -10.23
C GLU A 10 -23.59 -11.26 -10.43
N LEU A 11 -24.53 -12.20 -10.49
CA LEU A 11 -24.24 -13.61 -10.83
C LEU A 11 -24.40 -13.82 -12.34
N ARG A 12 -23.41 -14.42 -12.98
CA ARG A 12 -23.40 -14.77 -14.39
C ARG A 12 -23.15 -16.27 -14.56
N ARG A 13 -23.83 -16.87 -15.53
CA ARG A 13 -23.57 -18.27 -15.90
C ARG A 13 -22.42 -18.35 -16.86
N ILE A 14 -21.52 -19.29 -16.62
CA ILE A 14 -20.42 -19.62 -17.53
C ILE A 14 -20.97 -20.48 -18.66
N GLN A 15 -20.58 -20.18 -19.89
CA GLN A 15 -20.88 -20.95 -21.11
C GLN A 15 -19.59 -21.52 -21.66
N ILE A 16 -19.69 -22.70 -22.32
CA ILE A 16 -18.56 -23.32 -23.02
C ILE A 16 -18.73 -23.04 -24.52
N THR A 17 -17.67 -22.51 -25.14
CA THR A 17 -17.65 -22.19 -26.56
C THR A 17 -16.44 -22.87 -27.21
N GLY A 18 -16.63 -23.50 -28.40
CA GLY A 18 -15.52 -24.09 -29.14
C GLY A 18 -14.85 -25.31 -28.50
N GLY A 19 -15.50 -25.96 -27.52
CA GLY A 19 -15.04 -27.21 -26.91
C GLY A 19 -14.10 -27.07 -25.72
N SER A 20 -13.41 -25.92 -25.52
CA SER A 20 -12.45 -25.75 -24.43
C SER A 20 -12.42 -24.35 -23.81
N SER A 21 -13.12 -23.37 -24.39
CA SER A 21 -13.09 -21.99 -23.86
C SER A 21 -14.32 -21.68 -23.02
N PHE A 22 -14.11 -21.09 -21.87
CA PHE A 22 -15.17 -20.60 -21.00
C PHE A 22 -15.50 -19.15 -21.33
N MET A 23 -16.78 -18.81 -21.47
CA MET A 23 -17.26 -17.46 -21.73
C MET A 23 -18.15 -16.98 -20.60
N VAL A 24 -17.94 -15.75 -20.17
CA VAL A 24 -18.78 -15.02 -19.22
C VAL A 24 -19.12 -13.64 -19.79
N THR A 25 -20.36 -13.19 -19.65
CA THR A 25 -20.77 -11.86 -20.10
C THR A 25 -20.43 -10.82 -19.04
N LEU A 26 -19.79 -9.73 -19.43
CA LEU A 26 -19.51 -8.61 -18.55
C LEU A 26 -20.79 -7.83 -18.23
N PRO A 27 -20.90 -7.22 -17.02
CA PRO A 27 -22.00 -6.33 -16.67
C PRO A 27 -22.07 -5.15 -17.66
N LYS A 28 -23.26 -4.90 -18.22
CA LYS A 28 -23.41 -3.84 -19.23
C LYS A 28 -23.10 -2.46 -18.67
N ASP A 29 -23.62 -2.14 -17.48
CA ASP A 29 -23.41 -0.84 -16.84
C ASP A 29 -21.91 -0.59 -16.57
N TRP A 30 -21.15 -1.63 -16.20
CA TRP A 30 -19.71 -1.55 -16.05
C TRP A 30 -19.00 -1.33 -17.39
N ALA A 31 -19.35 -2.11 -18.42
CA ALA A 31 -18.75 -1.98 -19.75
C ALA A 31 -19.00 -0.59 -20.35
N ASP A 32 -20.22 -0.08 -20.20
CA ASP A 32 -20.60 1.27 -20.66
C ASP A 32 -19.84 2.36 -19.87
N SER A 33 -19.68 2.19 -18.55
CA SER A 33 -18.94 3.15 -17.71
C SER A 33 -17.44 3.20 -18.05
N MET A 34 -16.88 2.07 -18.50
CA MET A 34 -15.49 1.97 -18.96
C MET A 34 -15.31 2.35 -20.45
N GLY A 35 -16.40 2.70 -21.14
CA GLY A 35 -16.36 3.08 -22.55
C GLY A 35 -15.99 1.96 -23.51
N LEU A 36 -16.19 0.69 -23.10
CA LEU A 36 -15.87 -0.49 -23.92
C LEU A 36 -16.70 -0.54 -25.19
N LYS A 37 -16.03 -0.80 -26.31
CA LYS A 37 -16.62 -0.95 -27.63
C LYS A 37 -16.35 -2.35 -28.17
N LYS A 38 -17.08 -2.70 -29.22
CA LYS A 38 -16.87 -3.95 -29.96
C LYS A 38 -15.41 -4.02 -30.47
N ASN A 39 -14.75 -5.14 -30.23
CA ASN A 39 -13.36 -5.47 -30.56
C ASN A 39 -12.30 -4.78 -29.66
N ASP A 40 -12.70 -4.10 -28.59
CA ASP A 40 -11.72 -3.66 -27.58
C ASP A 40 -11.12 -4.89 -26.88
N THR A 41 -9.86 -4.77 -26.51
CA THR A 41 -9.16 -5.79 -25.74
C THR A 41 -9.28 -5.51 -24.24
N VAL A 42 -9.41 -6.58 -23.48
CA VAL A 42 -9.34 -6.55 -22.02
C VAL A 42 -8.23 -7.49 -21.56
N SER A 43 -7.50 -7.09 -20.54
CA SER A 43 -6.54 -7.96 -19.87
C SER A 43 -7.22 -8.74 -18.75
N LEU A 44 -6.88 -10.01 -18.63
CA LEU A 44 -7.37 -10.94 -17.64
C LEU A 44 -6.19 -11.39 -16.78
N THR A 45 -6.20 -11.05 -15.49
CA THR A 45 -5.13 -11.40 -14.57
C THR A 45 -5.67 -12.26 -13.41
N PRO A 46 -5.30 -13.57 -13.34
CA PRO A 46 -5.60 -14.39 -12.18
C PRO A 46 -4.90 -13.85 -10.93
N GLN A 47 -5.63 -13.79 -9.83
CA GLN A 47 -5.12 -13.33 -8.53
C GLN A 47 -4.82 -14.52 -7.61
N SER A 48 -3.95 -14.31 -6.63
CA SER A 48 -3.57 -15.35 -5.65
C SER A 48 -4.72 -15.82 -4.75
N ASP A 49 -5.79 -15.01 -4.63
CA ASP A 49 -7.01 -15.34 -3.88
C ASP A 49 -8.02 -16.18 -4.68
N GLY A 50 -7.67 -16.54 -5.94
CA GLY A 50 -8.52 -17.29 -6.87
C GLY A 50 -9.51 -16.42 -7.63
N SER A 51 -9.50 -15.11 -7.48
CA SER A 51 -10.31 -14.19 -8.28
C SER A 51 -9.65 -13.92 -9.64
N LEU A 52 -10.45 -13.38 -10.59
CA LEU A 52 -9.98 -12.93 -11.90
C LEU A 52 -10.22 -11.43 -12.03
N SER A 53 -9.15 -10.65 -12.15
CA SER A 53 -9.22 -9.22 -12.43
C SER A 53 -9.37 -8.99 -13.93
N ILE A 54 -10.32 -8.12 -14.31
CA ILE A 54 -10.55 -7.70 -15.70
C ILE A 54 -10.26 -6.20 -15.80
N ARG A 55 -9.35 -5.82 -16.70
CA ARG A 55 -8.99 -4.42 -16.97
C ARG A 55 -9.20 -4.11 -18.45
N VAL A 56 -9.58 -2.85 -18.76
CA VAL A 56 -9.75 -2.37 -20.12
C VAL A 56 -8.39 -1.99 -20.71
N GLY A 57 -8.11 -2.45 -21.94
CA GLY A 57 -6.89 -2.18 -22.67
C GLY A 57 -5.78 -3.23 -22.46
N ASN A 58 -4.73 -3.15 -23.27
CA ASN A 58 -3.53 -3.98 -23.10
C ASN A 58 -2.79 -3.51 -21.85
N SER A 59 -2.86 -4.27 -20.78
CA SER A 59 -2.12 -4.02 -19.55
C SER A 59 -0.67 -4.47 -19.63
N GLU A 60 0.00 -4.24 -20.78
CA GLU A 60 1.46 -4.07 -20.79
C GLU A 60 1.89 -2.67 -20.32
N SER A 61 0.94 -1.72 -20.18
CA SER A 61 1.19 -0.65 -19.24
C SER A 61 1.14 -1.28 -17.85
N SER A 62 2.31 -1.69 -17.34
CA SER A 62 2.58 -1.72 -15.90
C SER A 62 1.50 -0.87 -15.20
N GLU A 63 0.81 -1.40 -14.19
CA GLU A 63 0.12 -0.54 -13.22
C GLU A 63 0.86 0.77 -13.28
N LYS A 64 0.16 1.87 -13.65
CA LYS A 64 0.81 3.18 -13.61
C LYS A 64 1.15 3.34 -12.13
N ARG A 65 2.34 2.85 -11.81
CA ARG A 65 2.89 2.98 -10.48
C ARG A 65 2.89 4.47 -10.26
N SER A 66 2.05 4.92 -9.37
CA SER A 66 1.86 6.33 -9.18
C SER A 66 3.07 6.84 -8.41
N ALA A 67 3.96 7.52 -9.12
CA ALA A 67 5.08 8.20 -8.51
C ALA A 67 4.64 9.58 -8.03
N ILE A 68 5.07 9.97 -6.84
CA ILE A 68 4.96 11.34 -6.34
C ILE A 68 6.36 11.93 -6.18
N THR A 69 6.52 13.18 -6.61
CA THR A 69 7.77 13.94 -6.40
C THR A 69 7.55 15.01 -5.34
N ILE A 70 8.45 15.06 -4.36
CA ILE A 70 8.46 16.02 -3.26
C ILE A 70 9.75 16.83 -3.38
N GLU A 71 9.63 18.12 -3.61
CA GLU A 71 10.79 19.04 -3.56
C GLU A 71 11.18 19.26 -2.09
N VAL A 72 12.49 19.19 -1.83
CA VAL A 72 13.13 19.38 -0.53
C VAL A 72 14.32 20.31 -0.64
N ASP A 73 14.66 20.97 0.45
CA ASP A 73 15.81 21.87 0.56
C ASP A 73 16.30 21.98 2.00
N ALA A 74 17.30 22.85 2.25
CA ALA A 74 17.86 23.08 3.59
C ALA A 74 16.87 23.71 4.60
N SER A 75 15.75 24.27 4.14
CA SER A 75 14.69 24.84 4.97
C SER A 75 13.53 23.87 5.25
N THR A 76 13.61 22.67 4.70
CA THR A 76 12.53 21.68 4.82
C THR A 76 12.38 21.23 6.27
N ASP A 77 11.17 21.38 6.83
CA ASP A 77 10.82 20.89 8.15
C ASP A 77 10.74 19.36 8.15
N THR A 78 11.48 18.72 9.05
CA THR A 78 11.62 17.25 9.11
C THR A 78 10.33 16.54 9.47
N GLU A 79 9.54 17.09 10.41
CA GLU A 79 8.27 16.50 10.81
C GLU A 79 7.22 16.63 9.70
N PHE A 80 7.22 17.76 8.99
CA PHE A 80 6.31 17.97 7.87
C PHE A 80 6.67 17.08 6.70
N LEU A 81 7.96 16.89 6.40
CA LEU A 81 8.42 15.94 5.39
C LEU A 81 7.99 14.52 5.74
N TYR A 82 8.22 14.09 6.99
CA TYR A 82 7.82 12.75 7.44
C TYR A 82 6.31 12.52 7.27
N ARG A 83 5.48 13.50 7.62
CA ARG A 83 4.02 13.45 7.40
C ARG A 83 3.64 13.39 5.91
N LYS A 84 4.37 14.10 5.04
CA LYS A 84 4.16 13.99 3.58
C LYS A 84 4.49 12.60 3.05
N LEU A 85 5.57 11.99 3.54
CA LEU A 85 5.96 10.61 3.17
C LEU A 85 4.89 9.61 3.59
N ILE A 86 4.37 9.70 4.83
CA ILE A 86 3.24 8.90 5.30
C ILE A 86 2.01 9.12 4.41
N GLY A 87 1.67 10.36 4.13
CA GLY A 87 0.52 10.70 3.26
C GLY A 87 0.64 10.10 1.87
N ALA A 88 1.83 10.13 1.27
CA ALA A 88 2.10 9.52 -0.02
C ALA A 88 1.96 7.99 0.02
N TYR A 89 2.45 7.34 1.08
CA TYR A 89 2.32 5.90 1.29
C TYR A 89 0.86 5.46 1.45
N ILE A 90 0.09 6.14 2.30
CA ILE A 90 -1.33 5.86 2.53
C ILE A 90 -2.15 6.13 1.26
N ALA A 91 -1.77 7.12 0.44
CA ALA A 91 -2.41 7.41 -0.85
C ALA A 91 -2.15 6.32 -1.91
N GLY A 92 -1.28 5.33 -1.61
CA GLY A 92 -0.98 4.22 -2.50
C GLY A 92 0.01 4.56 -3.61
N HIS A 93 0.87 5.56 -3.38
CA HIS A 93 2.00 5.80 -4.27
C HIS A 93 3.06 4.73 -4.06
N ASP A 94 3.40 4.01 -5.11
CA ASP A 94 4.41 2.95 -5.10
C ASP A 94 5.84 3.45 -5.36
N SER A 95 5.99 4.75 -5.65
CA SER A 95 7.29 5.42 -5.77
C SER A 95 7.20 6.85 -5.24
N ILE A 96 8.08 7.19 -4.29
CA ILE A 96 8.22 8.54 -3.74
C ILE A 96 9.61 9.03 -4.09
N ILE A 97 9.69 10.18 -4.77
CA ILE A 97 10.94 10.76 -5.24
C ILE A 97 11.15 12.08 -4.50
N LEU A 98 12.18 12.15 -3.68
CA LEU A 98 12.64 13.42 -3.10
C LEU A 98 13.63 14.06 -4.07
N THR A 99 13.44 15.33 -4.40
CA THR A 99 14.33 16.06 -5.31
C THR A 99 14.73 17.40 -4.73
N SER A 100 15.96 17.82 -5.01
CA SER A 100 16.47 19.13 -4.61
C SER A 100 17.16 19.83 -5.80
N LYS A 101 17.13 21.15 -5.80
CA LYS A 101 17.90 21.97 -6.77
C LYS A 101 19.38 22.00 -6.42
N GLU A 102 19.71 21.86 -5.16
CA GLU A 102 21.05 21.76 -4.59
C GLU A 102 21.26 20.36 -4.02
N ASP A 103 22.41 20.12 -3.42
CA ASP A 103 22.67 18.83 -2.76
C ASP A 103 21.68 18.62 -1.62
N ILE A 104 21.15 17.42 -1.52
CA ILE A 104 20.19 17.04 -0.45
C ILE A 104 20.91 17.08 0.89
N PRO A 105 20.40 17.87 1.86
CA PRO A 105 20.95 17.87 3.21
C PRO A 105 20.86 16.50 3.88
N GLY A 106 21.88 16.12 4.66
CA GLY A 106 21.93 14.79 5.30
C GLY A 106 20.73 14.47 6.18
N PHE A 107 20.13 15.45 6.83
CA PHE A 107 18.93 15.22 7.65
C PHE A 107 17.72 14.75 6.83
N ILE A 108 17.63 15.09 5.53
CA ILE A 108 16.59 14.59 4.62
C ILE A 108 16.78 13.08 4.36
N ALA A 109 18.02 12.64 4.14
CA ALA A 109 18.35 11.23 4.00
C ALA A 109 18.04 10.44 5.30
N GLU A 110 18.30 11.04 6.47
CA GLU A 110 17.94 10.44 7.75
C GLU A 110 16.41 10.28 7.91
N VAL A 111 15.61 11.29 7.51
CA VAL A 111 14.14 11.20 7.51
C VAL A 111 13.66 10.11 6.56
N ALA A 112 14.21 10.02 5.33
CA ALA A 112 13.87 8.99 4.36
C ALA A 112 14.20 7.59 4.90
N SER A 113 15.38 7.41 5.48
CA SER A 113 15.80 6.15 6.10
C SER A 113 14.91 5.76 7.29
N SER A 114 14.62 6.69 8.18
CA SER A 114 13.70 6.46 9.31
C SER A 114 12.30 6.05 8.83
N PHE A 115 11.80 6.70 7.78
CA PHE A 115 10.50 6.39 7.20
C PHE A 115 10.47 4.98 6.59
N THR A 116 11.48 4.58 5.81
CA THR A 116 11.52 3.23 5.23
C THR A 116 11.66 2.14 6.29
N GLN A 117 12.40 2.40 7.38
CA GLN A 117 12.53 1.47 8.50
C GLN A 117 11.22 1.29 9.28
N THR A 118 10.36 2.32 9.34
CA THR A 118 9.08 2.26 10.04
C THR A 118 7.93 1.79 9.16
N SER A 119 8.09 1.82 7.84
CA SER A 119 7.10 1.36 6.87
C SER A 119 7.32 -0.11 6.50
N ILE A 120 6.30 -0.78 5.95
CA ILE A 120 6.42 -2.15 5.46
C ILE A 120 6.51 -2.12 3.94
N GLY A 121 7.56 -2.76 3.40
CA GLY A 121 7.73 -2.91 1.95
C GLY A 121 8.43 -1.75 1.26
N LEU A 122 8.65 -0.64 1.93
CA LEU A 122 9.37 0.50 1.35
C LEU A 122 10.88 0.35 1.49
N GLU A 123 11.59 0.61 0.40
CA GLU A 123 13.06 0.60 0.34
C GLU A 123 13.58 1.81 -0.44
N ILE A 124 14.73 2.33 -0.01
CA ILE A 124 15.48 3.33 -0.79
C ILE A 124 16.16 2.59 -1.93
N MET A 125 15.73 2.85 -3.16
CA MET A 125 16.22 2.19 -4.37
C MET A 125 17.37 2.93 -5.04
N ASP A 126 17.41 4.24 -4.88
CA ASP A 126 18.45 5.10 -5.44
C ASP A 126 18.65 6.32 -4.55
N GLU A 127 19.89 6.71 -4.37
CA GLU A 127 20.30 7.88 -3.61
C GLU A 127 21.43 8.57 -4.34
N SER A 128 21.21 9.83 -4.71
CA SER A 128 22.19 10.69 -5.36
C SER A 128 22.29 12.03 -4.63
N GLU A 129 23.22 12.88 -5.02
CA GLU A 129 23.38 14.21 -4.41
C GLU A 129 22.09 15.05 -4.42
N ARG A 130 21.20 14.84 -5.41
CA ARG A 130 19.99 15.66 -5.63
C ARG A 130 18.69 14.89 -5.67
N SER A 131 18.71 13.58 -5.47
CA SER A 131 17.52 12.75 -5.53
C SER A 131 17.62 11.54 -4.60
N ILE A 132 16.51 11.23 -3.91
CA ILE A 132 16.33 9.97 -3.18
C ILE A 132 15.05 9.33 -3.72
N VAL A 133 15.14 8.07 -4.14
CA VAL A 133 14.01 7.31 -4.69
C VAL A 133 13.62 6.20 -3.72
N ILE A 134 12.44 6.31 -3.15
CA ILE A 134 11.83 5.30 -2.29
C ILE A 134 10.79 4.54 -3.11
N LYS A 135 10.79 3.20 -3.06
CA LYS A 135 9.81 2.36 -3.75
C LYS A 135 9.16 1.36 -2.82
N ASP A 136 7.89 1.10 -3.08
CA ASP A 136 7.19 -0.03 -2.50
C ASP A 136 7.53 -1.29 -3.31
N LEU A 137 8.15 -2.26 -2.63
CA LEU A 137 8.53 -3.56 -3.21
C LEU A 137 7.47 -4.64 -2.97
N MET A 138 6.40 -4.30 -2.28
CA MET A 138 5.33 -5.26 -1.99
C MET A 138 4.40 -5.43 -3.19
N TYR A 139 3.99 -6.66 -3.41
CA TYR A 139 2.95 -6.97 -4.40
C TYR A 139 1.56 -6.80 -3.76
N PRO A 140 0.65 -6.03 -4.41
CA PRO A 140 -0.74 -5.99 -3.98
C PRO A 140 -1.33 -7.40 -3.91
N GLY A 141 -1.85 -7.80 -2.73
CA GLY A 141 -2.48 -9.11 -2.53
C GLY A 141 -1.66 -10.12 -1.70
N GLU A 142 -0.41 -9.87 -1.39
CA GLU A 142 0.38 -10.73 -0.49
C GLU A 142 -0.04 -10.59 0.97
N ILE A 143 -0.57 -9.44 1.34
CA ILE A 143 -1.02 -9.16 2.71
C ILE A 143 -2.53 -9.32 2.80
N LYS A 144 -2.96 -10.21 3.67
CA LYS A 144 -4.37 -10.36 4.03
C LYS A 144 -4.68 -9.41 5.19
N PRO A 145 -5.50 -8.35 5.01
CA PRO A 145 -5.83 -7.41 6.07
C PRO A 145 -6.32 -8.07 7.36
N SER A 146 -7.06 -9.19 7.23
CA SER A 146 -7.53 -9.96 8.37
C SER A 146 -6.39 -10.53 9.25
N LYS A 147 -5.27 -10.96 8.65
CA LYS A 147 -4.10 -11.44 9.39
C LYS A 147 -3.36 -10.29 10.08
N SER A 148 -3.30 -9.14 9.42
CA SER A 148 -2.70 -7.93 9.99
C SER A 148 -3.48 -7.45 11.21
N VAL A 149 -4.81 -7.39 11.13
CA VAL A 149 -5.68 -7.06 12.27
C VAL A 149 -5.52 -8.06 13.42
N GLU A 150 -5.45 -9.35 13.13
CA GLU A 150 -5.24 -10.37 14.16
C GLU A 150 -3.86 -10.22 14.83
N ARG A 151 -2.82 -9.89 14.08
CA ARG A 151 -1.49 -9.60 14.61
C ARG A 151 -1.50 -8.39 15.53
N MET A 152 -2.12 -7.27 15.11
CA MET A 152 -2.28 -6.06 15.95
C MET A 152 -2.98 -6.38 17.26
N LYS A 153 -4.08 -7.13 17.22
CA LYS A 153 -4.82 -7.58 18.40
C LYS A 153 -3.94 -8.37 19.38
N VAL A 154 -3.11 -9.29 18.87
CA VAL A 154 -2.17 -10.06 19.69
C VAL A 154 -1.14 -9.16 20.35
N LEU A 155 -0.53 -8.25 19.57
CA LEU A 155 0.47 -7.30 20.08
C LEU A 155 -0.12 -6.40 21.18
N THR A 156 -1.26 -5.75 20.91
CA THR A 156 -1.92 -4.84 21.85
C THR A 156 -2.31 -5.56 23.14
N ARG A 157 -2.87 -6.79 23.03
CA ARG A 157 -3.21 -7.59 24.22
C ARG A 157 -1.97 -7.92 25.05
N ASN A 158 -0.85 -8.27 24.41
CA ASN A 158 0.39 -8.57 25.13
C ASN A 158 0.94 -7.31 25.82
N MET A 159 0.88 -6.14 25.15
CA MET A 159 1.28 -4.85 25.76
C MET A 159 0.45 -4.56 27.02
N ILE A 160 -0.86 -4.73 26.96
CA ILE A 160 -1.76 -4.52 28.12
C ILE A 160 -1.39 -5.49 29.26
N ASN A 161 -1.17 -6.77 28.96
CA ASN A 161 -0.79 -7.76 29.96
C ASN A 161 0.56 -7.43 30.62
N ASP A 162 1.54 -6.93 29.85
CA ASP A 162 2.83 -6.54 30.38
C ASP A 162 2.72 -5.33 31.32
N VAL A 163 1.87 -4.36 31.00
CA VAL A 163 1.57 -3.22 31.89
C VAL A 163 0.95 -3.71 33.20
N ILE A 164 -0.07 -4.59 33.14
CA ILE A 164 -0.73 -5.15 34.33
C ILE A 164 0.30 -5.91 35.19
N THR A 165 1.08 -6.79 34.58
CA THR A 165 2.11 -7.59 35.27
C THR A 165 3.18 -6.72 35.92
N SER A 166 3.60 -5.65 35.22
CA SER A 166 4.58 -4.68 35.76
C SER A 166 4.02 -3.93 36.96
N ALA A 167 2.76 -3.52 36.91
CA ALA A 167 2.08 -2.85 38.01
C ALA A 167 1.94 -3.77 39.24
N GLU A 168 1.57 -5.04 39.03
CA GLU A 168 1.42 -6.02 40.11
C GLU A 168 2.76 -6.37 40.78
N LYS A 169 3.84 -6.46 39.99
CA LYS A 169 5.17 -6.85 40.48
C LYS A 169 6.05 -5.67 40.92
N GLY A 170 5.62 -4.44 40.65
CA GLY A 170 6.44 -3.24 40.90
C GLY A 170 7.73 -3.19 40.10
N THR A 171 7.76 -3.85 38.90
CA THR A 171 8.95 -3.93 38.05
C THR A 171 8.71 -3.24 36.70
N VAL A 172 9.72 -2.49 36.20
CA VAL A 172 9.64 -1.81 34.89
C VAL A 172 10.34 -2.56 33.76
N GLY A 173 10.99 -3.69 34.06
CA GLY A 173 11.82 -4.42 33.08
C GLY A 173 11.06 -4.91 31.84
N THR A 174 9.77 -5.24 31.97
CA THR A 174 8.91 -5.68 30.85
C THR A 174 8.42 -4.53 29.97
N LEU A 175 8.56 -3.27 30.42
CA LEU A 175 8.11 -2.10 29.68
C LEU A 175 9.18 -1.55 28.72
N THR A 176 10.42 -2.03 28.80
CA THR A 176 11.53 -1.54 27.94
C THR A 176 11.30 -1.75 26.46
N SER A 177 10.59 -2.82 26.08
CA SER A 177 10.26 -3.13 24.68
C SER A 177 8.91 -2.56 24.21
N MET A 178 8.25 -1.73 25.03
CA MET A 178 6.90 -1.21 24.73
C MET A 178 6.90 -0.32 23.47
N ASN A 179 7.90 0.57 23.37
CA ASN A 179 8.03 1.47 22.22
C ASN A 179 8.27 0.71 20.91
N ASP A 180 9.01 -0.41 20.94
CA ASP A 180 9.26 -1.20 19.74
C ASP A 180 7.99 -1.93 19.27
N ARG A 181 7.17 -2.40 20.22
CA ARG A 181 5.89 -3.02 19.92
C ARG A 181 4.85 -2.00 19.44
N ASP A 182 4.87 -0.80 19.99
CA ASP A 182 4.02 0.31 19.54
C ASP A 182 4.32 0.65 18.09
N ARG A 183 5.60 0.80 17.73
CA ARG A 183 6.04 0.97 16.34
C ARG A 183 5.62 -0.18 15.44
N GLU A 184 5.64 -1.43 15.92
CA GLU A 184 5.17 -2.58 15.13
C GLU A 184 3.66 -2.48 14.87
N VAL A 185 2.86 -2.05 15.85
CA VAL A 185 1.42 -1.81 15.68
C VAL A 185 1.18 -0.69 14.66
N ASP A 186 1.91 0.42 14.75
CA ASP A 186 1.81 1.54 13.80
C ASP A 186 2.15 1.10 12.37
N ARG A 187 3.24 0.35 12.19
CA ARG A 187 3.61 -0.21 10.87
C ARG A 187 2.50 -1.06 10.26
N ILE A 188 1.88 -1.90 11.07
CA ILE A 188 0.78 -2.77 10.61
C ILE A 188 -0.47 -1.93 10.31
N ASN A 189 -0.74 -0.88 11.11
CA ASN A 189 -1.88 0.02 10.90
C ASN A 189 -1.78 0.78 9.57
N TRP A 190 -0.57 1.17 9.14
CA TRP A 190 -0.38 1.84 7.85
C TRP A 190 -0.54 0.91 6.65
N LEU A 191 -0.56 -0.38 6.89
CA LEU A 191 -0.67 -1.42 5.86
C LEU A 191 -2.12 -1.84 5.56
N ILE A 192 -3.09 -1.49 6.43
CA ILE A 192 -4.50 -1.87 6.35
C ILE A 192 -5.33 -0.75 5.74
#